data_48a252dfe33c123cfac0babfe571c86f
#
_entry.id   48a252dfe33c123cfac0babfe571c86f
#
_cell.length_a   1.000
_cell.length_b   1.000
_cell.length_c   1.000
_cell.angle_alpha   90.00
_cell.angle_beta   90.00
_cell.angle_gamma   90.00
#
_symmetry.space_group_name_H-M   'P 1'
#
loop_
_entity.id
_entity.type
_entity.pdbx_description
1 polymer ?
#
loop_
_entity_poly.entity_id
_entity_poly.type
_entity_poly.pdbx_seq_one_letter_code
_entity_poly.pdbx_strand_id
1 'polypeptide(L)'
;MFAAIDSRPFGLIISDEATYSTNAGKSMAPEINNVLKIGIPLSIFHRALKLRGYGIYHFIGNWQQVDFYPLVNQYVTTDLGKANYHLLDFKILANVKAATLFFVWENTLSQDYAIVEGYYEVYRQFRFGIYWTLFD
;
A
#
# COMPACT_ATOMS: atom_id res chain seq x y z
N MET A 1 8.42 10.74 -13.63
CA MET A 1 9.03 9.53 -14.20
C MET A 1 8.44 8.33 -13.48
N PHE A 2 8.00 7.33 -14.19
CA PHE A 2 7.42 6.10 -13.64
C PHE A 2 8.29 4.91 -14.09
N ALA A 3 8.55 3.98 -13.19
CA ALA A 3 9.21 2.72 -13.46
C ALA A 3 8.47 1.60 -12.74
N ALA A 4 8.25 0.47 -13.42
CA ALA A 4 7.66 -0.71 -12.85
C ALA A 4 8.44 -1.95 -13.30
N ILE A 5 8.70 -2.85 -12.38
CA ILE A 5 9.35 -4.14 -12.61
C ILE A 5 8.46 -5.22 -12.02
N ASP A 6 8.12 -6.22 -12.83
CA ASP A 6 7.43 -7.43 -12.38
C ASP A 6 8.29 -8.65 -12.72
N SER A 7 8.55 -9.49 -11.76
CA SER A 7 9.44 -10.64 -11.88
C SER A 7 8.92 -11.82 -11.06
N ARG A 8 9.21 -13.06 -11.52
CA ARG A 8 8.77 -14.29 -10.84
C ARG A 8 9.92 -15.30 -10.65
N PRO A 9 11.01 -14.90 -9.97
CA PRO A 9 12.10 -15.82 -9.72
C PRO A 9 11.69 -16.91 -8.71
N PHE A 10 12.01 -18.15 -8.97
CA PHE A 10 11.77 -19.30 -8.07
C PHE A 10 10.32 -19.44 -7.56
N GLY A 11 9.33 -18.97 -8.31
CA GLY A 11 7.93 -18.98 -7.91
C GLY A 11 7.51 -17.84 -6.99
N LEU A 12 8.41 -16.97 -6.56
CA LEU A 12 8.08 -15.74 -5.87
C LEU A 12 7.50 -14.72 -6.86
N ILE A 13 6.57 -13.93 -6.39
CA ILE A 13 6.02 -12.78 -7.13
C ILE A 13 6.69 -11.54 -6.57
N ILE A 14 7.47 -10.84 -7.37
CA ILE A 14 8.12 -9.59 -6.98
C ILE A 14 7.63 -8.51 -7.94
N SER A 15 7.05 -7.46 -7.40
CA SER A 15 6.60 -6.29 -8.15
C SER A 15 7.12 -5.06 -7.43
N ASP A 16 7.76 -4.18 -8.18
CA ASP A 16 8.27 -2.90 -7.69
C ASP A 16 7.78 -1.79 -8.61
N GLU A 17 7.10 -0.80 -8.04
CA GLU A 17 6.58 0.36 -8.74
C GLU A 17 7.15 1.62 -8.11
N ALA A 18 7.91 2.38 -8.87
CA ALA A 18 8.50 3.63 -8.42
C ALA A 18 8.03 4.80 -9.28
N THR A 19 7.60 5.86 -8.63
CA THR A 19 7.24 7.13 -9.25
C THR A 19 8.11 8.23 -8.68
N TYR A 20 8.73 9.01 -9.55
CA TYR A 20 9.49 10.19 -9.19
C TYR A 20 8.87 11.44 -9.84
N SER A 21 8.61 12.46 -9.02
CA SER A 21 8.03 13.76 -9.45
C SER A 21 9.02 14.89 -9.17
N THR A 22 9.41 15.63 -10.20
CA THR A 22 10.32 16.79 -10.08
C THR A 22 9.62 18.07 -9.64
N ASN A 23 8.28 18.10 -9.61
CA ASN A 23 7.48 19.27 -9.27
C ASN A 23 6.95 19.26 -7.83
N ALA A 24 7.57 18.51 -6.95
CA ALA A 24 7.11 18.27 -5.58
C ALA A 24 7.05 19.53 -4.72
N GLY A 25 7.43 20.65 -5.01
CA GLY A 25 7.17 21.89 -4.27
C GLY A 25 5.97 22.69 -4.78
N LYS A 26 5.37 22.25 -5.90
CA LYS A 26 4.21 22.90 -6.55
C LYS A 26 3.03 21.95 -6.71
N SER A 27 3.21 20.69 -6.42
CA SER A 27 2.23 19.62 -6.56
C SER A 27 2.01 18.98 -5.20
N MET A 28 0.77 18.61 -4.89
CA MET A 28 0.40 17.83 -3.71
C MET A 28 0.88 16.37 -3.78
N ALA A 29 1.78 16.03 -4.70
CA ALA A 29 2.33 14.69 -4.87
C ALA A 29 3.70 14.56 -4.19
N PRO A 30 4.04 13.40 -3.60
CA PRO A 30 5.37 13.15 -3.07
C PRO A 30 6.43 13.20 -4.18
N GLU A 31 7.66 13.56 -3.84
CA GLU A 31 8.77 13.47 -4.79
C GLU A 31 9.05 12.02 -5.18
N ILE A 32 9.01 11.14 -4.19
CA ILE A 32 9.27 9.72 -4.37
C ILE A 32 8.06 8.94 -3.83
N ASN A 33 7.53 8.04 -4.63
CA ASN A 33 6.54 7.07 -4.22
C ASN A 33 6.97 5.71 -4.77
N ASN A 34 7.29 4.78 -3.87
CA ASN A 34 7.74 3.44 -4.22
C ASN A 34 6.90 2.40 -3.49
N VAL A 35 6.43 1.41 -4.23
CA VAL A 35 5.67 0.27 -3.71
C VAL A 35 6.35 -1.01 -4.10
N LEU A 36 7.02 -1.65 -3.15
CA LEU A 36 7.61 -2.97 -3.30
C LEU A 36 6.65 -4.03 -2.75
N LYS A 37 6.28 -4.99 -3.57
CA LYS A 37 5.42 -6.10 -3.22
C LYS A 37 6.14 -7.42 -3.46
N ILE A 38 6.20 -8.25 -2.43
CA ILE A 38 6.76 -9.59 -2.49
C ILE A 38 5.67 -10.58 -2.14
N GLY A 39 5.41 -11.54 -3.04
CA GLY A 39 4.37 -12.55 -2.89
C GLY A 39 4.94 -13.97 -2.91
N ILE A 40 4.40 -14.82 -2.04
CA ILE A 40 4.75 -16.24 -1.94
C ILE A 40 3.49 -17.06 -2.21
N PRO A 41 3.41 -17.79 -3.34
CA PRO A 41 2.33 -18.74 -3.58
C PRO A 41 2.64 -20.08 -2.90
N LEU A 42 1.69 -20.59 -2.16
CA LEU A 42 1.75 -21.90 -1.49
C LEU A 42 0.52 -22.71 -1.89
N SER A 43 0.71 -23.99 -2.11
CA SER A 43 -0.38 -24.94 -2.39
C SER A 43 -0.34 -26.06 -1.36
N ILE A 44 -1.42 -26.22 -0.63
CA ILE A 44 -1.53 -27.20 0.47
C ILE A 44 -2.68 -28.17 0.15
N PHE A 45 -2.67 -29.35 0.79
CA PHE A 45 -3.68 -30.39 0.63
C PHE A 45 -3.93 -30.79 -0.84
N HIS A 46 -2.88 -31.25 -1.53
CA HIS A 46 -2.97 -31.67 -2.95
C HIS A 46 -3.62 -30.62 -3.86
N ARG A 47 -3.30 -29.34 -3.66
CA ARG A 47 -3.83 -28.16 -4.38
C ARG A 47 -5.30 -27.83 -4.07
N ALA A 48 -5.93 -28.44 -3.08
CA ALA A 48 -7.29 -28.07 -2.67
C ALA A 48 -7.34 -26.69 -2.00
N LEU A 49 -6.24 -26.27 -1.37
CA LEU A 49 -6.06 -24.94 -0.78
C LEU A 49 -4.87 -24.24 -1.44
N LYS A 50 -5.16 -23.12 -2.12
CA LYS A 50 -4.14 -22.24 -2.70
C LYS A 50 -4.01 -21.01 -1.82
N LEU A 51 -2.85 -20.87 -1.17
CA LEU A 51 -2.50 -19.72 -0.36
C LEU A 51 -1.59 -18.78 -1.15
N ARG A 52 -1.74 -17.47 -0.95
CA ARG A 52 -0.80 -16.45 -1.41
C ARG A 52 -0.58 -15.48 -0.27
N GLY A 53 0.65 -15.42 0.22
CA GLY A 53 1.08 -14.41 1.17
C GLY A 53 1.77 -13.27 0.44
N TYR A 54 1.52 -12.02 0.86
CA TYR A 54 2.16 -10.83 0.31
C TYR A 54 2.69 -9.96 1.45
N GLY A 55 3.94 -9.52 1.33
CA GLY A 55 4.47 -8.38 2.03
C GLY A 55 4.49 -7.18 1.08
N ILE A 56 3.96 -6.05 1.51
CA ILE A 56 3.86 -4.83 0.70
C ILE A 56 4.54 -3.73 1.51
N TYR A 57 5.63 -3.21 0.97
CA TYR A 57 6.33 -2.07 1.55
C TYR A 57 6.09 -0.84 0.68
N HIS A 58 5.61 0.23 1.31
CA HIS A 58 5.33 1.48 0.64
C HIS A 58 6.21 2.57 1.25
N PHE A 59 7.03 3.20 0.42
CA PHE A 59 7.86 4.34 0.77
C PHE A 59 7.34 5.60 0.10
N ILE A 60 7.02 6.60 0.91
CA ILE A 60 6.62 7.93 0.46
C ILE A 60 7.71 8.90 0.92
N GLY A 61 8.47 9.43 -0.04
CA GLY A 61 9.63 10.25 0.23
C GLY A 61 9.43 11.72 -0.13
N ASN A 62 10.00 12.60 0.69
CA ASN A 62 9.95 14.04 0.50
C ASN A 62 8.52 14.56 0.30
N TRP A 63 7.56 14.05 1.09
CA TRP A 63 6.19 14.51 1.09
C TRP A 63 6.08 15.82 1.85
N GLN A 64 5.59 16.86 1.21
CA GLN A 64 5.24 18.10 1.88
C GLN A 64 3.77 18.04 2.28
N GLN A 65 3.51 18.06 3.58
CA GLN A 65 2.16 18.08 4.10
C GLN A 65 1.44 19.34 3.65
N VAL A 66 0.14 19.22 3.48
CA VAL A 66 -0.75 20.32 3.13
C VAL A 66 -1.73 20.54 4.26
N ASP A 67 -2.14 21.77 4.46
CA ASP A 67 -3.24 22.14 5.35
C ASP A 67 -4.47 22.50 4.51
N PHE A 68 -5.65 22.17 5.00
CA PHE A 68 -6.90 22.49 4.33
C PHE A 68 -7.58 23.66 5.01
N TYR A 69 -7.77 24.75 4.26
CA TYR A 69 -8.47 25.94 4.72
C TYR A 69 -9.93 25.93 4.26
N PRO A 70 -10.88 25.52 5.14
CA PRO A 70 -12.30 25.36 4.76
C PRO A 70 -12.97 26.63 4.27
N LEU A 71 -12.56 27.79 4.79
CA LEU A 71 -13.15 29.09 4.44
C LEU A 71 -12.95 29.48 2.96
N VAL A 72 -11.83 29.07 2.37
CA VAL A 72 -11.48 29.34 0.98
C VAL A 72 -11.49 28.07 0.13
N ASN A 73 -11.80 26.92 0.73
CA ASN A 73 -11.81 25.61 0.09
C ASN A 73 -10.51 25.32 -0.68
N GLN A 74 -9.37 25.59 -0.06
CA GLN A 74 -8.06 25.43 -0.69
C GLN A 74 -7.11 24.65 0.21
N TYR A 75 -6.19 23.90 -0.43
CA TYR A 75 -5.04 23.29 0.22
C TYR A 75 -3.83 24.20 0.05
N VAL A 76 -3.10 24.40 1.13
CA VAL A 76 -1.88 25.19 1.17
C VAL A 76 -0.76 24.33 1.74
N THR A 77 0.43 24.44 1.18
CA THR A 77 1.60 23.74 1.72
C THR A 77 1.98 24.30 3.08
N THR A 78 2.24 23.41 4.05
CA THR A 78 2.66 23.80 5.39
C THR A 78 4.16 24.04 5.43
N ASP A 79 4.62 24.86 6.39
CA ASP A 79 6.04 25.10 6.65
C ASP A 79 6.69 24.01 7.53
N LEU A 80 5.98 22.93 7.83
CA LEU A 80 6.45 21.82 8.67
C LEU A 80 7.59 21.01 8.08
N GLY A 81 7.99 21.32 6.85
CA GLY A 81 9.04 20.60 6.14
C GLY A 81 8.54 19.36 5.43
N LYS A 82 9.48 18.61 4.86
CA LYS A 82 9.19 17.38 4.12
C LYS A 82 9.31 16.17 5.04
N ALA A 83 8.36 15.26 4.95
CA ALA A 83 8.33 14.02 5.71
C ALA A 83 8.60 12.80 4.81
N ASN A 84 9.11 11.74 5.43
CA ASN A 84 9.27 10.43 4.82
C ASN A 84 8.44 9.42 5.62
N TYR A 85 7.68 8.59 4.91
CA TYR A 85 6.84 7.57 5.51
C TYR A 85 7.22 6.19 4.99
N HIS A 86 7.24 5.23 5.91
CA HIS A 86 7.55 3.84 5.67
C HIS A 86 6.37 3.00 6.15
N LEU A 87 5.58 2.47 5.24
CA LEU A 87 4.42 1.65 5.56
C LEU A 87 4.71 0.20 5.19
N LEU A 88 4.28 -0.73 6.02
CA LEU A 88 4.42 -2.15 5.79
C LEU A 88 3.09 -2.84 6.03
N ASP A 89 2.61 -3.53 5.01
CA ASP A 89 1.37 -4.28 5.03
C ASP A 89 1.62 -5.76 4.76
N PHE A 90 0.81 -6.61 5.37
CA PHE A 90 0.76 -8.03 5.06
C PHE A 90 -0.63 -8.41 4.56
N LYS A 91 -0.65 -9.24 3.52
CA LYS A 91 -1.90 -9.76 2.95
C LYS A 91 -1.79 -11.26 2.71
N ILE A 92 -2.81 -11.99 3.14
CA ILE A 92 -2.95 -13.43 2.87
C ILE A 92 -4.24 -13.65 2.12
N LEU A 93 -4.17 -14.38 1.01
CA LEU A 93 -5.31 -14.86 0.25
C LEU A 93 -5.35 -16.38 0.32
N ALA A 94 -6.48 -16.93 0.68
CA ALA A 94 -6.72 -18.37 0.72
C ALA A 94 -7.88 -18.74 -0.19
N ASN A 95 -7.59 -19.43 -1.29
CA ASN A 95 -8.60 -19.86 -2.26
C ASN A 95 -9.00 -21.30 -1.97
N VAL A 96 -10.28 -21.52 -1.69
CA VAL A 96 -10.88 -22.83 -1.46
C VAL A 96 -12.08 -22.97 -2.39
N LYS A 97 -11.92 -23.72 -3.49
CA LYS A 97 -12.97 -23.85 -4.52
C LYS A 97 -13.49 -22.48 -5.00
N ALA A 98 -14.80 -22.22 -4.82
CA ALA A 98 -15.46 -20.98 -5.20
C ALA A 98 -15.31 -19.84 -4.17
N ALA A 99 -14.64 -20.09 -3.02
CA ALA A 99 -14.47 -19.08 -1.98
C ALA A 99 -13.02 -18.60 -1.90
N THR A 100 -12.84 -17.31 -1.71
CA THR A 100 -11.55 -16.69 -1.40
C THR A 100 -11.65 -15.97 -0.06
N LEU A 101 -10.89 -16.44 0.91
CA LEU A 101 -10.69 -15.77 2.19
C LEU A 101 -9.55 -14.77 2.04
N PHE A 102 -9.68 -13.61 2.65
CA PHE A 102 -8.58 -12.66 2.70
C PHE A 102 -8.36 -12.16 4.12
N PHE A 103 -7.08 -11.96 4.46
CA PHE A 103 -6.61 -11.30 5.66
C PHE A 103 -5.66 -10.20 5.23
N VAL A 104 -5.84 -9.00 5.78
CA VAL A 104 -4.97 -7.84 5.51
C VAL A 104 -4.63 -7.20 6.84
N TRP A 105 -3.35 -7.01 7.09
CA TRP A 105 -2.84 -6.26 8.23
C TRP A 105 -2.10 -5.04 7.70
N GLU A 106 -2.73 -3.89 7.83
CA GLU A 106 -2.25 -2.61 7.30
C GLU A 106 -1.48 -1.83 8.35
N ASN A 107 -0.50 -1.07 7.88
CA ASN A 107 0.36 -0.21 8.68
C ASN A 107 0.94 -0.94 9.91
N THR A 108 1.57 -2.11 9.69
CA THR A 108 2.10 -2.95 10.77
C THR A 108 3.19 -2.27 11.60
N LEU A 109 3.90 -1.30 10.99
CA LEU A 109 4.91 -0.48 11.68
C LEU A 109 4.28 0.58 12.59
N SER A 110 2.96 0.73 12.60
CA SER A 110 2.24 1.79 13.35
C SER A 110 2.80 3.19 13.07
N GLN A 111 3.16 3.44 11.81
CA GLN A 111 3.62 4.75 11.40
C GLN A 111 2.44 5.72 11.39
N ASP A 112 2.55 6.76 12.19
CA ASP A 112 1.62 7.89 12.10
C ASP A 112 1.98 8.72 10.87
N TYR A 113 1.08 8.80 9.92
CA TYR A 113 1.28 9.63 8.74
C TYR A 113 0.00 10.40 8.41
N ALA A 114 0.18 11.60 7.88
CA ALA A 114 -0.91 12.47 7.46
C ALA A 114 -0.56 13.09 6.12
N ILE A 115 -1.46 12.98 5.16
CA ILE A 115 -1.37 13.66 3.87
C ILE A 115 -1.80 15.11 4.04
N VAL A 116 -2.85 15.32 4.83
CA VAL A 116 -3.36 16.63 5.22
C VAL A 116 -3.12 16.81 6.71
N GLU A 117 -2.60 17.95 7.13
CA GLU A 117 -2.33 18.24 8.53
C GLU A 117 -3.61 18.09 9.38
N GLY A 118 -3.50 17.38 10.51
CA GLY A 118 -4.62 17.07 11.38
C GLY A 118 -5.55 15.93 10.93
N TYR A 119 -5.37 15.41 9.73
CA TYR A 119 -6.12 14.26 9.21
C TYR A 119 -5.17 13.07 9.06
N TYR A 120 -5.02 12.30 10.13
CA TYR A 120 -4.21 11.09 10.10
C TYR A 120 -4.86 10.03 9.22
N GLU A 121 -4.02 9.41 8.38
CA GLU A 121 -4.42 8.28 7.56
C GLU A 121 -4.61 7.02 8.42
N VAL A 122 -4.83 5.90 7.78
CA VAL A 122 -5.21 4.65 8.43
C VAL A 122 -4.18 4.22 9.47
N TYR A 123 -4.63 4.16 10.73
CA TYR A 123 -3.89 3.51 11.81
C TYR A 123 -3.67 2.03 11.51
N ARG A 124 -2.79 1.39 12.29
CA ARG A 124 -2.63 -0.06 12.24
C ARG A 124 -3.98 -0.74 12.39
N GLN A 125 -4.40 -1.46 11.36
CA GLN A 125 -5.67 -2.16 11.35
C GLN A 125 -5.55 -3.56 10.76
N PHE A 126 -6.46 -4.41 11.16
CA PHE A 126 -6.61 -5.76 10.67
C PHE A 126 -7.99 -5.91 10.02
N ARG A 127 -8.01 -6.40 8.78
CA ARG A 127 -9.23 -6.67 8.02
C ARG A 127 -9.25 -8.10 7.54
N PHE A 128 -10.41 -8.70 7.55
CA PHE A 128 -10.62 -10.02 6.96
C PHE A 128 -12.00 -10.10 6.30
N GLY A 129 -12.14 -11.03 5.37
CA GLY A 129 -13.42 -11.25 4.71
C GLY A 129 -13.38 -12.43 3.77
N ILE A 130 -14.53 -12.65 3.12
CA ILE A 130 -14.76 -13.76 2.22
C ILE A 130 -15.37 -13.20 0.93
N TYR A 131 -14.78 -13.58 -0.20
CA TYR A 131 -15.41 -13.50 -1.51
C TYR A 131 -15.95 -14.87 -1.88
N TRP A 132 -17.20 -14.95 -2.22
CA TRP A 132 -17.81 -16.18 -2.64
C TRP A 132 -18.51 -15.99 -3.99
N THR A 133 -18.08 -16.77 -5.00
CA THR A 133 -18.73 -16.81 -6.30
C THR A 133 -19.89 -17.80 -6.20
N LEU A 134 -21.13 -17.30 -6.19
CA LEU A 134 -22.34 -18.12 -6.03
C LEU A 134 -22.76 -18.81 -7.34
N PHE A 135 -22.32 -18.29 -8.48
CA PHE A 135 -22.69 -18.79 -9.80
C PHE A 135 -21.42 -18.86 -10.69
N ASP A 136 -21.16 -20.01 -11.28
CA ASP A 136 -20.22 -20.25 -12.36
C ASP A 136 -20.99 -20.37 -13.68
#